data_bed44813520c9f0797394ab5fb6e9bbc
#
_entry.id   bed44813520c9f0797394ab5fb6e9bbc
#
_cell.length_a   1.000
_cell.length_b   1.000
_cell.length_c   1.000
_cell.angle_alpha   90.00
_cell.angle_beta   90.00
_cell.angle_gamma   90.00
#
_symmetry.space_group_name_H-M   'P 1'
#
loop_
_entity.id
_entity.type
_entity.pdbx_description
1 polymer ?
#
loop_
_entity_poly.entity_id
_entity_poly.type
_entity_poly.pdbx_seq_one_letter_code
_entity_poly.pdbx_strand_id
1 'polypeptide(L)'
;MNSRRKFLKNLTAVGATVPLVSNIEAKPKKNKGPVILCSRGEMWGEKVLKPGWDILSNKGKLLDAIEISSNVTELDPEDTSVGYGGLPNEHGVVQLDASIMYGPTHNCGSVAALEGIKTPCSVARLVMERTDHIHIVGKGAQDFARAHGFKVENLLTENARKIWLRWKENLSSKDDWFPPSTEPYDEIRTTGTINVLGIDSESNVAGITTTRGLAYKIP
;
A
#
# COMPACT_ATOMS: atom_id res chain seq x y z
N MET A 1 26.28 31.09 1.01
CA MET A 1 25.99 29.79 0.33
C MET A 1 27.22 28.90 0.45
N ASN A 2 27.15 27.83 1.23
CA ASN A 2 28.25 26.86 1.33
C ASN A 2 28.28 26.01 0.07
N SER A 3 29.34 26.11 -0.73
CA SER A 3 29.46 25.39 -1.98
C SER A 3 29.53 23.87 -1.73
N ARG A 4 28.91 23.05 -2.61
CA ARG A 4 29.01 21.59 -2.61
C ARG A 4 30.45 21.09 -2.47
N ARG A 5 31.42 21.86 -2.99
CA ARG A 5 32.85 21.56 -2.91
C ARG A 5 33.41 21.68 -1.48
N LYS A 6 32.86 22.56 -0.64
CA LYS A 6 33.24 22.73 0.77
C LYS A 6 32.66 21.61 1.62
N PHE A 7 31.43 21.16 1.28
CA PHE A 7 30.79 19.99 1.91
C PHE A 7 31.60 18.69 1.65
N LEU A 8 31.99 18.44 0.40
CA LEU A 8 32.77 17.26 0.04
C LEU A 8 34.17 17.25 0.67
N LYS A 9 34.83 18.41 0.76
CA LYS A 9 36.13 18.52 1.45
C LYS A 9 36.02 18.26 2.96
N ASN A 10 34.92 18.66 3.57
CA ASN A 10 34.70 18.37 4.99
C ASN A 10 34.37 16.88 5.23
N LEU A 11 33.70 16.21 4.30
CA LEU A 11 33.43 14.78 4.37
C LEU A 11 34.72 13.94 4.30
N THR A 12 35.66 14.32 3.42
CA THR A 12 36.97 13.64 3.31
C THR A 12 37.84 13.86 4.54
N ALA A 13 37.75 15.02 5.19
CA ALA A 13 38.49 15.30 6.43
C ALA A 13 37.96 14.48 7.62
N VAL A 14 36.64 14.26 7.69
CA VAL A 14 36.00 13.44 8.73
C VAL A 14 36.25 11.93 8.47
N GLY A 15 36.29 11.51 7.21
CA GLY A 15 36.56 10.11 6.85
C GLY A 15 37.98 9.64 7.20
N ALA A 16 38.96 10.57 7.30
CA ALA A 16 40.34 10.22 7.63
C ALA A 16 40.58 10.02 9.14
N THR A 17 39.63 10.39 9.99
CA THR A 17 39.75 10.27 11.47
C THR A 17 38.78 9.25 12.07
N VAL A 18 37.93 8.62 11.26
CA VAL A 18 37.13 7.50 11.72
C VAL A 18 38.05 6.26 11.72
N PRO A 19 38.39 5.66 12.88
CA PRO A 19 39.09 4.38 12.89
C PRO A 19 38.21 3.43 12.06
N LEU A 20 38.80 2.71 11.15
CA LEU A 20 38.17 1.59 10.44
C LEU A 20 37.45 0.75 11.46
N VAL A 21 36.17 1.00 11.66
CA VAL A 21 35.27 0.11 12.37
C VAL A 21 34.98 -1.03 11.39
N SER A 22 36.06 -1.78 11.09
CA SER A 22 35.95 -3.09 10.49
C SER A 22 35.21 -3.95 11.51
N ASN A 23 34.03 -4.41 11.11
CA ASN A 23 33.24 -5.43 11.81
C ASN A 23 32.41 -4.96 13.01
N ILE A 24 31.58 -3.94 12.83
CA ILE A 24 30.29 -3.99 13.53
C ILE A 24 29.41 -4.92 12.68
N GLU A 25 29.62 -6.23 12.81
CA GLU A 25 28.53 -7.17 12.55
C GLU A 25 27.47 -6.88 13.59
N ALA A 26 26.50 -6.03 13.25
CA ALA A 26 25.26 -5.94 13.96
C ALA A 26 24.58 -7.31 13.78
N LYS A 27 24.91 -8.26 14.65
CA LYS A 27 24.17 -9.52 14.72
C LYS A 27 22.73 -9.14 15.00
N PRO A 28 21.80 -9.39 14.08
CA PRO A 28 20.41 -9.06 14.31
C PRO A 28 20.00 -9.78 15.60
N LYS A 29 19.53 -9.01 16.59
CA LYS A 29 18.95 -9.60 17.80
C LYS A 29 17.79 -10.46 17.31
N LYS A 30 17.86 -11.79 17.46
CA LYS A 30 16.77 -12.69 17.10
C LYS A 30 15.50 -12.16 17.75
N ASN A 31 14.50 -11.90 16.96
CA ASN A 31 13.18 -11.49 17.46
C ASN A 31 12.67 -12.58 18.41
N LYS A 32 12.04 -12.19 19.49
CA LYS A 32 11.51 -13.14 20.51
C LYS A 32 10.25 -13.87 20.02
N GLY A 33 9.74 -13.58 18.84
CA GLY A 33 8.55 -14.17 18.22
C GLY A 33 8.11 -13.42 16.98
N PRO A 34 7.04 -13.87 16.31
CA PRO A 34 6.50 -13.17 15.16
C PRO A 34 5.90 -11.81 15.57
N VAL A 35 5.91 -10.87 14.63
CA VAL A 35 5.29 -9.54 14.78
C VAL A 35 4.48 -9.25 13.53
N ILE A 36 3.31 -8.67 13.69
CA ILE A 36 2.53 -8.08 12.59
C ILE A 36 2.04 -6.71 13.02
N LEU A 37 2.08 -5.75 12.13
CA LEU A 37 1.63 -4.38 12.38
C LEU A 37 0.99 -3.78 11.15
N CYS A 38 0.12 -2.79 11.35
CA CYS A 38 -0.47 -2.03 10.26
C CYS A 38 -0.49 -0.52 10.58
N SER A 39 -0.71 0.29 9.56
CA SER A 39 -0.81 1.75 9.68
C SER A 39 -2.20 2.24 10.14
N ARG A 40 -3.14 1.36 10.44
CA ARG A 40 -4.45 1.72 11.01
C ARG A 40 -4.36 1.90 12.51
N GLY A 41 -5.15 2.85 13.05
CA GLY A 41 -5.23 3.08 14.49
C GLY A 41 -5.79 1.88 15.26
N GLU A 42 -5.68 1.90 16.59
CA GLU A 42 -5.91 0.78 17.50
C GLU A 42 -7.24 0.03 17.26
N MET A 43 -8.35 0.74 17.16
CA MET A 43 -9.68 0.12 16.96
C MET A 43 -9.81 -0.66 15.65
N TRP A 44 -9.21 -0.16 14.55
CA TRP A 44 -9.21 -0.84 13.25
C TRP A 44 -8.08 -1.85 13.13
N GLY A 45 -6.96 -1.56 13.79
CA GLY A 45 -5.76 -2.39 13.73
C GLY A 45 -6.01 -3.80 14.21
N GLU A 46 -6.75 -4.00 15.29
CA GLU A 46 -7.09 -5.32 15.81
C GLU A 46 -7.90 -6.15 14.79
N LYS A 47 -8.96 -5.56 14.21
CA LYS A 47 -9.78 -6.21 13.17
C LYS A 47 -8.94 -6.64 11.97
N VAL A 48 -8.05 -5.74 11.52
CA VAL A 48 -7.20 -5.97 10.35
C VAL A 48 -6.13 -7.03 10.61
N LEU A 49 -5.47 -6.97 11.77
CA LEU A 49 -4.31 -7.82 12.05
C LEU A 49 -4.67 -9.22 12.56
N LYS A 50 -5.86 -9.40 13.15
CA LYS A 50 -6.24 -10.66 13.76
C LYS A 50 -6.10 -11.88 12.82
N PRO A 51 -6.64 -11.89 11.59
CA PRO A 51 -6.50 -13.07 10.72
C PRO A 51 -5.04 -13.37 10.34
N GLY A 52 -4.23 -12.34 10.14
CA GLY A 52 -2.79 -12.52 9.88
C GLY A 52 -2.04 -13.00 11.12
N TRP A 53 -2.39 -12.50 12.30
CA TRP A 53 -1.83 -12.97 13.56
C TRP A 53 -2.15 -14.45 13.81
N ASP A 54 -3.37 -14.87 13.51
CA ASP A 54 -3.78 -16.27 13.64
C ASP A 54 -2.92 -17.20 12.76
N ILE A 55 -2.53 -16.75 11.57
CA ILE A 55 -1.60 -17.46 10.69
C ILE A 55 -0.20 -17.51 11.30
N LEU A 56 0.37 -16.35 11.67
CA LEU A 56 1.75 -16.26 12.16
C LEU A 56 1.96 -16.99 13.49
N SER A 57 1.02 -16.87 14.43
CA SER A 57 1.08 -17.55 15.72
C SER A 57 1.04 -19.07 15.58
N ASN A 58 0.43 -19.58 14.52
CA ASN A 58 0.42 -20.99 14.16
C ASN A 58 1.54 -21.40 13.18
N LYS A 59 2.59 -20.60 13.07
CA LYS A 59 3.75 -20.84 12.19
C LYS A 59 3.38 -20.96 10.69
N GLY A 60 2.31 -20.30 10.27
CA GLY A 60 1.95 -20.17 8.87
C GLY A 60 2.86 -19.20 8.11
N LYS A 61 2.66 -19.10 6.80
CA LYS A 61 3.52 -18.31 5.94
C LYS A 61 3.32 -16.81 6.16
N LEU A 62 4.43 -16.08 6.22
CA LEU A 62 4.44 -14.62 6.41
C LEU A 62 3.67 -13.87 5.33
N LEU A 63 3.85 -14.26 4.05
CA LEU A 63 3.13 -13.63 2.94
C LEU A 63 1.62 -13.83 3.03
N ASP A 64 1.17 -15.01 3.46
CA ASP A 64 -0.27 -15.28 3.63
C ASP A 64 -0.85 -14.42 4.77
N ALA A 65 -0.08 -14.22 5.83
CA ALA A 65 -0.51 -13.43 6.98
C ALA A 65 -0.69 -11.95 6.65
N ILE A 66 0.28 -11.34 5.96
CA ILE A 66 0.18 -9.92 5.59
C ILE A 66 -0.85 -9.68 4.49
N GLU A 67 -1.02 -10.62 3.56
CA GLU A 67 -2.04 -10.53 2.51
C GLU A 67 -3.45 -10.60 3.08
N ILE A 68 -3.76 -11.61 3.89
CA ILE A 68 -5.10 -11.75 4.48
C ILE A 68 -5.46 -10.54 5.35
N SER A 69 -4.49 -9.98 6.08
CA SER A 69 -4.68 -8.76 6.85
C SER A 69 -4.99 -7.56 5.95
N SER A 70 -4.28 -7.39 4.84
CA SER A 70 -4.54 -6.31 3.87
C SER A 70 -5.92 -6.46 3.24
N ASN A 71 -6.31 -7.69 2.88
CA ASN A 71 -7.60 -7.98 2.27
C ASN A 71 -8.79 -7.65 3.18
N VAL A 72 -8.63 -7.66 4.52
CA VAL A 72 -9.70 -7.19 5.44
C VAL A 72 -10.15 -5.77 5.10
N THR A 73 -9.19 -4.89 4.79
CA THR A 73 -9.52 -3.50 4.43
C THR A 73 -9.92 -3.39 2.96
N GLU A 74 -9.24 -4.11 2.07
CA GLU A 74 -9.55 -4.08 0.63
C GLU A 74 -10.97 -4.57 0.30
N LEU A 75 -11.52 -5.46 1.11
CA LEU A 75 -12.85 -6.03 0.92
C LEU A 75 -13.96 -5.28 1.68
N ASP A 76 -13.61 -4.31 2.52
CA ASP A 76 -14.58 -3.55 3.30
C ASP A 76 -15.25 -2.48 2.42
N PRO A 77 -16.56 -2.59 2.08
CA PRO A 77 -17.25 -1.64 1.23
C PRO A 77 -17.42 -0.25 1.86
N GLU A 78 -17.26 -0.14 3.18
CA GLU A 78 -17.36 1.12 3.91
C GLU A 78 -16.01 1.86 3.99
N ASP A 79 -14.90 1.17 3.67
CA ASP A 79 -13.59 1.81 3.60
C ASP A 79 -13.43 2.57 2.28
N THR A 80 -13.51 3.89 2.32
CA THR A 80 -13.35 4.74 1.14
C THR A 80 -11.89 4.99 0.75
N SER A 81 -10.93 4.38 1.44
CA SER A 81 -9.50 4.67 1.27
C SER A 81 -8.72 3.63 0.47
N VAL A 82 -9.20 2.39 0.42
CA VAL A 82 -8.58 1.27 -0.32
C VAL A 82 -9.65 0.31 -0.86
N GLY A 83 -9.30 -0.48 -1.87
CA GLY A 83 -10.10 -1.62 -2.33
C GLY A 83 -11.51 -1.30 -2.77
N TYR A 84 -12.43 -2.21 -2.38
CA TYR A 84 -13.86 -2.14 -2.68
C TYR A 84 -14.52 -1.03 -1.85
N GLY A 85 -15.05 -0.02 -2.52
CA GLY A 85 -15.59 1.18 -1.88
C GLY A 85 -14.64 2.37 -1.91
N GLY A 86 -13.41 2.21 -2.38
CA GLY A 86 -12.48 3.30 -2.57
C GLY A 86 -13.07 4.44 -3.39
N LEU A 87 -12.78 5.70 -3.02
CA LEU A 87 -13.23 6.85 -3.80
C LEU A 87 -12.63 6.81 -5.20
N PRO A 88 -13.42 7.11 -6.23
CA PRO A 88 -12.99 6.96 -7.61
C PRO A 88 -12.07 8.10 -8.07
N ASN A 89 -11.55 7.96 -9.29
CA ASN A 89 -10.96 9.04 -10.05
C ASN A 89 -12.04 10.06 -10.49
N GLU A 90 -11.67 11.11 -11.20
CA GLU A 90 -12.61 12.15 -11.67
C GLU A 90 -13.74 11.62 -12.56
N HIS A 91 -13.55 10.50 -13.24
CA HIS A 91 -14.53 9.87 -14.13
C HIS A 91 -15.44 8.86 -13.40
N GLY A 92 -15.34 8.73 -12.09
CA GLY A 92 -16.14 7.79 -11.33
C GLY A 92 -15.63 6.34 -11.37
N VAL A 93 -14.39 6.11 -11.78
CA VAL A 93 -13.76 4.78 -11.84
C VAL A 93 -12.82 4.59 -10.66
N VAL A 94 -13.01 3.49 -9.93
CA VAL A 94 -12.11 3.12 -8.83
C VAL A 94 -10.87 2.47 -9.42
N GLN A 95 -9.72 3.11 -9.21
CA GLN A 95 -8.39 2.63 -9.62
C GLN A 95 -7.55 2.37 -8.39
N LEU A 96 -6.98 1.18 -8.32
CA LEU A 96 -6.29 0.67 -7.15
C LEU A 96 -4.81 0.42 -7.46
N ASP A 97 -3.98 0.65 -6.45
CA ASP A 97 -2.54 0.42 -6.50
C ASP A 97 -2.14 -0.45 -5.31
N ALA A 98 -1.22 -1.38 -5.52
CA ALA A 98 -0.65 -2.18 -4.45
C ALA A 98 0.77 -2.61 -4.76
N SER A 99 1.53 -2.82 -3.69
CA SER A 99 2.86 -3.40 -3.77
C SER A 99 3.10 -4.38 -2.63
N ILE A 100 3.92 -5.39 -2.90
CA ILE A 100 4.38 -6.36 -1.91
C ILE A 100 5.87 -6.58 -2.07
N MET A 101 6.56 -6.79 -0.95
CA MET A 101 7.98 -7.14 -0.93
C MET A 101 8.23 -8.26 0.07
N TYR A 102 9.11 -9.19 -0.32
CA TYR A 102 9.52 -10.32 0.49
C TYR A 102 11.04 -10.28 0.74
N GLY A 103 11.42 -10.02 1.98
CA GLY A 103 12.81 -9.80 2.37
C GLY A 103 13.75 -10.96 2.06
N PRO A 104 13.41 -12.24 2.36
CA PRO A 104 14.32 -13.36 2.14
C PRO A 104 14.83 -13.53 0.71
N THR A 105 14.02 -13.17 -0.29
CA THR A 105 14.40 -13.28 -1.71
C THR A 105 14.67 -11.92 -2.35
N HIS A 106 14.38 -10.81 -1.65
CA HIS A 106 14.38 -9.45 -2.16
C HIS A 106 13.42 -9.24 -3.37
N ASN A 107 12.49 -10.17 -3.58
CA ASN A 107 11.49 -10.07 -4.63
C ASN A 107 10.41 -9.06 -4.23
N CYS A 108 9.89 -8.38 -5.23
CA CYS A 108 8.74 -7.50 -5.10
C CYS A 108 7.80 -7.65 -6.30
N GLY A 109 6.55 -7.26 -6.08
CA GLY A 109 5.55 -7.19 -7.13
C GLY A 109 4.61 -6.03 -6.86
N SER A 110 4.09 -5.43 -7.91
CA SER A 110 3.18 -4.30 -7.77
C SER A 110 2.23 -4.17 -8.95
N VAL A 111 1.10 -3.55 -8.65
CA VAL A 111 0.10 -3.14 -9.65
C VAL A 111 -0.26 -1.68 -9.43
N ALA A 112 -0.57 -0.98 -10.53
CA ALA A 112 -1.10 0.37 -10.46
C ALA A 112 -2.25 0.57 -11.46
N ALA A 113 -3.12 1.53 -11.15
CA ALA A 113 -4.31 1.83 -11.93
C ALA A 113 -5.13 0.56 -12.27
N LEU A 114 -5.17 -0.39 -11.32
CA LEU A 114 -5.92 -1.64 -11.47
C LEU A 114 -7.41 -1.37 -11.26
N GLU A 115 -8.22 -1.69 -12.26
CA GLU A 115 -9.65 -1.49 -12.22
C GLU A 115 -10.41 -2.80 -12.05
N GLY A 116 -11.50 -2.76 -11.32
CA GLY A 116 -12.46 -3.86 -11.22
C GLY A 116 -12.02 -5.07 -10.39
N ILE A 117 -10.87 -5.04 -9.74
CA ILE A 117 -10.36 -6.12 -8.88
C ILE A 117 -10.29 -5.64 -7.44
N LYS A 118 -11.02 -6.29 -6.53
CA LYS A 118 -11.18 -5.87 -5.12
C LYS A 118 -9.90 -5.95 -4.30
N THR A 119 -9.02 -6.90 -4.64
CA THR A 119 -7.83 -7.27 -3.85
C THR A 119 -6.55 -7.03 -4.65
N PRO A 120 -6.17 -5.76 -4.87
CA PRO A 120 -4.97 -5.43 -5.65
C PRO A 120 -3.68 -6.00 -5.03
N CYS A 121 -3.60 -6.15 -3.70
CA CYS A 121 -2.40 -6.74 -3.08
C CYS A 121 -2.23 -8.22 -3.43
N SER A 122 -3.32 -8.98 -3.60
CA SER A 122 -3.26 -10.37 -4.06
C SER A 122 -2.76 -10.47 -5.49
N VAL A 123 -3.14 -9.52 -6.36
CA VAL A 123 -2.59 -9.45 -7.73
C VAL A 123 -1.11 -9.07 -7.71
N ALA A 124 -0.72 -8.09 -6.89
CA ALA A 124 0.68 -7.70 -6.72
C ALA A 124 1.55 -8.89 -6.25
N ARG A 125 1.02 -9.71 -5.34
CA ARG A 125 1.68 -10.96 -4.91
C ARG A 125 1.89 -11.93 -6.07
N LEU A 126 0.89 -12.14 -6.91
CA LEU A 126 1.03 -13.01 -8.08
C LEU A 126 2.04 -12.47 -9.09
N VAL A 127 2.12 -11.15 -9.27
CA VAL A 127 3.19 -10.55 -10.10
C VAL A 127 4.55 -10.95 -9.56
N MET A 128 4.78 -10.82 -8.25
CA MET A 128 6.03 -11.20 -7.60
C MET A 128 6.34 -12.70 -7.72
N GLU A 129 5.32 -13.57 -7.56
CA GLU A 129 5.52 -15.01 -7.46
C GLU A 129 5.49 -15.75 -8.80
N ARG A 130 4.90 -15.15 -9.85
CA ARG A 130 4.58 -15.84 -11.12
C ARG A 130 5.17 -15.20 -12.36
N THR A 131 5.86 -14.07 -12.23
CA THR A 131 6.42 -13.36 -13.39
C THR A 131 7.82 -12.83 -13.10
N ASP A 132 8.53 -12.42 -14.16
CA ASP A 132 9.78 -11.66 -14.06
C ASP A 132 9.53 -10.15 -13.97
N HIS A 133 8.27 -9.72 -13.96
CA HIS A 133 7.90 -8.32 -13.82
C HIS A 133 7.86 -7.92 -12.35
N ILE A 134 8.26 -6.68 -12.08
CA ILE A 134 8.12 -6.05 -10.77
C ILE A 134 6.85 -5.22 -10.70
N HIS A 135 6.42 -4.69 -11.85
CA HIS A 135 5.31 -3.74 -11.91
C HIS A 135 4.52 -3.89 -13.20
N ILE A 136 3.20 -4.04 -13.09
CA ILE A 136 2.26 -4.04 -14.21
C ILE A 136 1.13 -3.05 -13.93
N VAL A 137 0.54 -2.46 -14.97
CA VAL A 137 -0.39 -1.34 -14.80
C VAL A 137 -1.67 -1.47 -15.64
N GLY A 138 -2.74 -0.81 -15.18
CA GLY A 138 -3.98 -0.58 -15.94
C GLY A 138 -4.59 -1.84 -16.53
N LYS A 139 -4.92 -1.78 -17.81
CA LYS A 139 -5.54 -2.90 -18.54
C LYS A 139 -4.70 -4.17 -18.55
N GLY A 140 -3.38 -4.05 -18.63
CA GLY A 140 -2.47 -5.20 -18.55
C GLY A 140 -2.54 -5.90 -17.20
N ALA A 141 -2.59 -5.13 -16.11
CA ALA A 141 -2.76 -5.67 -14.77
C ALA A 141 -4.13 -6.35 -14.59
N GLN A 142 -5.20 -5.77 -15.14
CA GLN A 142 -6.53 -6.38 -15.11
C GLN A 142 -6.58 -7.69 -15.89
N ASP A 143 -5.99 -7.74 -17.10
CA ASP A 143 -5.98 -8.96 -17.91
C ASP A 143 -5.16 -10.07 -17.26
N PHE A 144 -4.02 -9.73 -16.65
CA PHE A 144 -3.24 -10.64 -15.83
C PHE A 144 -4.05 -11.21 -14.67
N ALA A 145 -4.74 -10.35 -13.92
CA ALA A 145 -5.60 -10.77 -12.82
C ALA A 145 -6.72 -11.72 -13.31
N ARG A 146 -7.39 -11.38 -14.41
CA ARG A 146 -8.43 -12.24 -15.02
C ARG A 146 -7.89 -13.61 -15.42
N ALA A 147 -6.71 -13.66 -16.01
CA ALA A 147 -6.06 -14.92 -16.38
C ALA A 147 -5.77 -15.81 -15.17
N HIS A 148 -5.61 -15.21 -13.97
CA HIS A 148 -5.43 -15.91 -12.70
C HIS A 148 -6.73 -16.14 -11.92
N GLY A 149 -7.90 -15.93 -12.54
CA GLY A 149 -9.21 -16.27 -11.99
C GLY A 149 -9.87 -15.17 -11.15
N PHE A 150 -9.30 -13.96 -11.09
CA PHE A 150 -9.97 -12.83 -10.44
C PHE A 150 -11.19 -12.38 -11.26
N LYS A 151 -12.26 -12.04 -10.54
CA LYS A 151 -13.48 -11.53 -11.16
C LYS A 151 -13.39 -10.02 -11.29
N VAL A 152 -13.78 -9.50 -12.45
CA VAL A 152 -13.93 -8.06 -12.66
C VAL A 152 -15.33 -7.64 -12.20
N GLU A 153 -15.38 -6.69 -11.29
CA GLU A 153 -16.60 -6.19 -10.67
C GLU A 153 -16.61 -4.66 -10.65
N ASN A 154 -17.77 -4.05 -10.49
CA ASN A 154 -17.84 -2.60 -10.23
C ASN A 154 -17.45 -2.34 -8.77
N LEU A 155 -16.38 -1.60 -8.56
CA LEU A 155 -15.87 -1.29 -7.22
C LEU A 155 -16.46 -0.02 -6.62
N LEU A 156 -17.19 0.79 -7.41
CA LEU A 156 -17.82 2.01 -6.96
C LEU A 156 -19.09 1.67 -6.17
N THR A 157 -19.00 1.65 -4.85
CA THR A 157 -20.14 1.47 -3.97
C THR A 157 -21.10 2.66 -4.04
N GLU A 158 -22.33 2.46 -3.59
CA GLU A 158 -23.33 3.55 -3.56
C GLU A 158 -22.90 4.71 -2.64
N ASN A 159 -22.22 4.40 -1.54
CA ASN A 159 -21.64 5.40 -0.65
C ASN A 159 -20.55 6.21 -1.37
N ALA A 160 -19.56 5.55 -1.96
CA ALA A 160 -18.49 6.21 -2.72
C ALA A 160 -19.04 7.02 -3.91
N ARG A 161 -20.08 6.50 -4.58
CA ARG A 161 -20.75 7.21 -5.68
C ARG A 161 -21.40 8.50 -5.22
N LYS A 162 -22.11 8.50 -4.09
CA LYS A 162 -22.73 9.72 -3.52
C LYS A 162 -21.69 10.77 -3.15
N ILE A 163 -20.60 10.35 -2.53
CA ILE A 163 -19.49 11.22 -2.17
C ILE A 163 -18.86 11.84 -3.43
N TRP A 164 -18.59 11.02 -4.47
CA TRP A 164 -18.04 11.48 -5.75
C TRP A 164 -18.96 12.46 -6.46
N LEU A 165 -20.29 12.21 -6.53
CA LEU A 165 -21.27 13.12 -7.14
C LEU A 165 -21.30 14.45 -6.39
N ARG A 166 -21.32 14.43 -5.05
CA ARG A 166 -21.28 15.65 -4.24
C ARG A 166 -20.00 16.46 -4.51
N TRP A 167 -18.86 15.81 -4.63
CA TRP A 167 -17.63 16.48 -5.04
C TRP A 167 -17.80 17.13 -6.42
N LYS A 168 -18.35 16.41 -7.39
CA LYS A 168 -18.50 16.88 -8.77
C LYS A 168 -19.47 18.05 -8.89
N GLU A 169 -20.53 18.07 -8.08
CA GLU A 169 -21.50 19.17 -8.02
C GLU A 169 -20.92 20.45 -7.40
N ASN A 170 -19.89 20.33 -6.58
CA ASN A 170 -19.25 21.43 -5.87
C ASN A 170 -17.90 21.84 -6.47
N LEU A 171 -17.59 21.45 -7.71
CA LEU A 171 -16.42 21.91 -8.42
C LEU A 171 -16.49 23.44 -8.59
N SER A 172 -15.39 24.12 -8.30
CA SER A 172 -15.31 25.58 -8.47
C SER A 172 -15.30 25.95 -9.95
N SER A 173 -15.75 27.17 -10.27
CA SER A 173 -15.65 27.72 -11.63
C SER A 173 -14.21 27.93 -12.12
N LYS A 174 -13.23 27.70 -11.26
CA LYS A 174 -11.79 27.79 -11.56
C LYS A 174 -11.18 26.45 -11.95
N ASP A 175 -12.01 25.41 -12.10
CA ASP A 175 -11.57 24.06 -12.48
C ASP A 175 -10.53 23.47 -11.50
N ASP A 176 -10.74 23.72 -10.21
CA ASP A 176 -9.88 23.19 -9.15
C ASP A 176 -10.16 21.70 -8.92
N TRP A 177 -9.12 20.89 -8.99
CA TRP A 177 -9.15 19.45 -8.70
C TRP A 177 -9.39 19.13 -7.21
N PHE A 178 -9.25 20.14 -6.37
CA PHE A 178 -9.54 20.05 -4.94
C PHE A 178 -10.81 20.85 -4.62
N PRO A 179 -11.68 20.33 -3.73
CA PRO A 179 -12.82 21.07 -3.28
C PRO A 179 -12.37 22.41 -2.65
N PRO A 180 -13.19 23.48 -2.76
CA PRO A 180 -12.92 24.76 -2.11
C PRO A 180 -12.69 24.55 -0.61
N SER A 181 -11.70 25.23 -0.07
CA SER A 181 -11.27 25.12 1.34
C SER A 181 -12.30 25.60 2.38
N THR A 182 -13.47 26.06 1.95
CA THR A 182 -14.51 26.67 2.80
C THR A 182 -15.65 25.72 3.19
N GLU A 183 -15.69 24.50 2.65
CA GLU A 183 -16.66 23.49 3.04
C GLU A 183 -16.09 22.57 4.13
N PRO A 184 -16.90 22.05 5.06
CA PRO A 184 -16.45 21.12 6.08
C PRO A 184 -16.14 19.74 5.47
N TYR A 185 -15.10 19.69 4.64
CA TYR A 185 -14.57 18.45 4.05
C TYR A 185 -13.67 17.68 5.02
N ASP A 186 -13.60 18.11 6.28
CA ASP A 186 -12.77 17.49 7.33
C ASP A 186 -13.08 16.01 7.57
N GLU A 187 -14.20 15.49 7.08
CA GLU A 187 -14.56 14.08 7.21
C GLU A 187 -14.17 13.22 5.99
N ILE A 188 -13.87 13.82 4.84
CA ILE A 188 -13.52 13.06 3.63
C ILE A 188 -12.00 13.01 3.47
N ARG A 189 -11.40 11.91 3.87
CA ARG A 189 -9.99 11.68 3.58
C ARG A 189 -9.78 11.57 2.07
N THR A 190 -9.16 12.58 1.47
CA THR A 190 -8.79 12.58 0.04
C THR A 190 -7.65 11.64 -0.26
N THR A 191 -6.87 11.24 0.75
CA THR A 191 -5.81 10.23 0.67
C THR A 191 -6.13 9.08 1.61
N GLY A 192 -5.76 7.88 1.21
CA GLY A 192 -5.94 6.70 2.05
C GLY A 192 -5.05 5.57 1.58
N THR A 193 -4.37 4.96 2.52
CA THR A 193 -3.42 3.87 2.30
C THR A 193 -3.39 3.01 3.54
N ILE A 194 -3.23 1.71 3.36
CA ILE A 194 -2.86 0.81 4.45
C ILE A 194 -1.52 0.15 4.13
N ASN A 195 -0.68 0.08 5.15
CA ASN A 195 0.53 -0.74 5.15
C ASN A 195 0.33 -1.87 6.15
N VAL A 196 0.70 -3.08 5.76
CA VAL A 196 0.79 -4.24 6.65
C VAL A 196 2.19 -4.80 6.55
N LEU A 197 2.88 -4.87 7.67
CA LEU A 197 4.24 -5.37 7.77
C LEU A 197 4.26 -6.56 8.71
N GLY A 198 5.10 -7.55 8.41
CA GLY A 198 5.24 -8.74 9.24
C GLY A 198 6.68 -9.20 9.38
N ILE A 199 6.95 -9.82 10.52
CA ILE A 199 8.19 -10.55 10.81
C ILE A 199 7.77 -11.91 11.34
N ASP A 200 8.30 -12.99 10.76
CA ASP A 200 8.04 -14.34 11.25
C ASP A 200 9.02 -14.79 12.37
N SER A 201 8.84 -16.00 12.86
CA SER A 201 9.70 -16.58 13.91
C SER A 201 11.16 -16.81 13.47
N GLU A 202 11.41 -16.81 12.17
CA GLU A 202 12.76 -16.93 11.57
C GLU A 202 13.42 -15.59 11.32
N SER A 203 12.73 -14.49 11.66
CA SER A 203 13.14 -13.10 11.42
C SER A 203 13.10 -12.70 9.93
N ASN A 204 12.33 -13.40 9.11
CA ASN A 204 12.02 -12.97 7.76
C ASN A 204 11.06 -11.77 7.81
N VAL A 205 11.27 -10.80 6.94
CA VAL A 205 10.46 -9.57 6.86
C VAL A 205 9.69 -9.53 5.55
N ALA A 206 8.45 -9.11 5.60
CA ALA A 206 7.66 -8.82 4.40
C ALA A 206 6.71 -7.64 4.65
N GLY A 207 6.27 -6.99 3.58
CA GLY A 207 5.35 -5.86 3.68
C GLY A 207 4.47 -5.70 2.46
N ILE A 208 3.27 -5.20 2.70
CA ILE A 208 2.28 -4.79 1.69
C ILE A 208 1.93 -3.33 1.92
N THR A 209 1.79 -2.61 0.82
CA THR A 209 1.13 -1.30 0.76
C THR A 209 0.02 -1.39 -0.26
N THR A 210 -1.19 -0.98 0.10
CA THR A 210 -2.35 -0.93 -0.81
C THR A 210 -3.13 0.36 -0.63
N THR A 211 -3.67 0.90 -1.73
CA THR A 211 -4.30 2.21 -1.77
C THR A 211 -5.19 2.37 -3.00
N ARG A 212 -6.09 3.34 -2.97
CA ARG A 212 -6.74 3.89 -4.16
C ARG A 212 -6.04 5.13 -4.71
N GLY A 213 -4.93 5.55 -4.08
CA GLY A 213 -4.24 6.80 -4.41
C GLY A 213 -4.98 8.04 -3.93
N LEU A 214 -4.87 9.13 -4.67
CA LEU A 214 -5.63 10.36 -4.42
C LEU A 214 -7.06 10.20 -4.93
N ALA A 215 -8.04 10.66 -4.13
CA ALA A 215 -9.42 10.74 -4.59
C ALA A 215 -9.55 11.73 -5.76
N TYR A 216 -10.40 11.39 -6.71
CA TYR A 216 -10.71 12.26 -7.88
C TYR A 216 -9.49 12.59 -8.75
N LYS A 217 -8.44 11.78 -8.65
CA LYS A 217 -7.23 11.92 -9.50
C LYS A 217 -7.57 11.87 -10.98
N ILE A 218 -6.70 12.43 -11.80
CA ILE A 218 -6.69 12.20 -13.25
C ILE A 218 -6.39 10.72 -13.50
N PRO A 219 -7.15 10.04 -14.38
CA PRO A 219 -6.94 8.63 -14.71
C PRO A 219 -5.56 8.34 -15.30
#